data_de02f8aad9c873085de0f9309e6892bb
#
_entry.id   de02f8aad9c873085de0f9309e6892bb
#
_cell.length_a   1.000
_cell.length_b   1.000
_cell.length_c   1.000
_cell.angle_alpha   90.00
_cell.angle_beta   90.00
_cell.angle_gamma   90.00
#
_symmetry.space_group_name_H-M   'P 1'
#
loop_
_entity.id
_entity.type
_entity.pdbx_description
1 polymer ?
#
loop_
_entity_poly.entity_id
_entity_poly.type
_entity_poly.pdbx_seq_one_letter_code
_entity_poly.pdbx_strand_id
1 'polypeptide(L)'
;MPGKKVKIEKPFSIPQLNDQSISTEGWENHLKWQKSVKCRVALEALASSLEEPTRKRKTKLTKTQVFPFVGNSTVKRIVSGKTVSKESYDPLDKVAPEKLKKVLDFIKSDLEDAESGYGDRSARFYLTLVLPREAWPTKNYGWLHDSHMAAAMRMFHRRSMQSQSPFCSPRIAFLDRWFVNSWVNDYKKFGETNELPEYFSMAFNGEYLAEFVTGKKWLTDVDSLFLCHHVNGDHWVALHIDLQKELIHVYDSIRTWVPDKKMQEECMPFTKMLPALLNKMVDPKLRTKPHKNFTYRRYKKIPQNDDPGDCGLYTLKYIECLALGYNFVGLSDQIIPAMRLKMAAEIYDEVSMED
;
A
#
# COMPACT_ATOMS: atom_id res chain seq x y z
N MET A 1 49.28 18.99 -3.28
CA MET A 1 48.79 17.70 -2.82
C MET A 1 47.65 17.26 -3.74
N PRO A 2 47.70 16.12 -4.45
CA PRO A 2 46.70 15.75 -5.42
C PRO A 2 45.48 15.15 -4.68
N GLY A 3 44.28 15.64 -5.08
CA GLY A 3 42.99 15.22 -4.52
C GLY A 3 42.69 13.74 -4.77
N LYS A 4 42.32 13.04 -3.72
CA LYS A 4 41.78 11.68 -3.78
C LYS A 4 40.45 11.68 -4.54
N LYS A 5 40.42 11.06 -5.73
CA LYS A 5 39.18 10.73 -6.43
C LYS A 5 38.42 9.70 -5.58
N VAL A 6 37.24 10.08 -5.08
CA VAL A 6 36.28 9.17 -4.48
C VAL A 6 35.79 8.26 -5.59
N LYS A 7 36.04 6.95 -5.47
CA LYS A 7 35.42 5.94 -6.32
C LYS A 7 33.93 5.93 -6.01
N ILE A 8 33.11 6.34 -6.95
CA ILE A 8 31.67 6.10 -6.92
C ILE A 8 31.50 4.61 -7.20
N GLU A 9 31.22 3.83 -6.18
CA GLU A 9 30.81 2.45 -6.34
C GLU A 9 29.47 2.43 -7.06
N LYS A 10 29.33 1.48 -8.01
CA LYS A 10 28.12 1.31 -8.82
C LYS A 10 26.91 1.16 -7.92
N PRO A 11 25.75 1.74 -8.30
CA PRO A 11 24.53 1.58 -7.52
C PRO A 11 24.21 0.09 -7.37
N PHE A 12 23.90 -0.31 -6.16
CA PHE A 12 23.54 -1.67 -5.77
C PHE A 12 22.39 -2.12 -6.68
N SER A 13 22.66 -3.06 -7.59
CA SER A 13 21.60 -3.66 -8.40
C SER A 13 20.74 -4.52 -7.49
N ILE A 14 19.49 -4.09 -7.30
CA ILE A 14 18.47 -4.90 -6.64
C ILE A 14 18.38 -6.21 -7.41
N PRO A 15 18.49 -7.39 -6.75
CA PRO A 15 18.18 -8.64 -7.42
C PRO A 15 16.77 -8.53 -7.97
N GLN A 16 16.58 -8.73 -9.28
CA GLN A 16 15.26 -8.92 -9.86
C GLN A 16 14.69 -10.20 -9.24
N LEU A 17 14.00 -10.05 -8.12
CA LEU A 17 13.25 -11.13 -7.50
C LEU A 17 12.08 -11.44 -8.44
N ASN A 18 12.21 -12.53 -9.18
CA ASN A 18 11.10 -13.16 -9.86
C ASN A 18 9.96 -13.32 -8.86
N ASP A 19 8.78 -12.86 -9.23
CA ASP A 19 7.53 -13.05 -8.50
C ASP A 19 7.27 -14.58 -8.43
N GLN A 20 7.76 -15.23 -7.38
CA GLN A 20 7.81 -16.70 -7.25
C GLN A 20 6.45 -17.32 -6.93
N SER A 21 5.37 -16.53 -6.94
CA SER A 21 4.04 -17.02 -6.56
C SER A 21 3.32 -17.81 -7.65
N ILE A 22 3.79 -17.78 -8.90
CA ILE A 22 3.16 -18.48 -10.03
C ILE A 22 4.18 -19.34 -10.76
N SER A 23 3.87 -20.63 -10.97
CA SER A 23 4.70 -21.52 -11.79
C SER A 23 4.78 -21.01 -13.24
N THR A 24 5.86 -21.32 -13.95
CA THR A 24 6.06 -20.92 -15.37
C THR A 24 4.86 -21.29 -16.25
N GLU A 25 4.29 -22.46 -16.03
CA GLU A 25 3.08 -22.93 -16.74
C GLU A 25 1.84 -22.11 -16.38
N GLY A 26 1.67 -21.77 -15.10
CA GLY A 26 0.60 -20.89 -14.63
C GLY A 26 0.70 -19.51 -15.25
N TRP A 27 1.92 -19.01 -15.41
CA TRP A 27 2.21 -17.73 -16.06
C TRP A 27 1.85 -17.72 -17.55
N GLU A 28 2.25 -18.73 -18.30
CA GLU A 28 1.89 -18.87 -19.72
C GLU A 28 0.38 -18.98 -19.94
N ASN A 29 -0.32 -19.70 -19.07
CA ASN A 29 -1.77 -19.82 -19.11
C ASN A 29 -2.47 -18.48 -18.83
N HIS A 30 -1.95 -17.67 -17.91
CA HIS A 30 -2.43 -16.32 -17.68
C HIS A 30 -2.23 -15.41 -18.90
N LEU A 31 -1.07 -15.50 -19.56
CA LEU A 31 -0.80 -14.75 -20.78
C LEU A 31 -1.78 -15.08 -21.91
N LYS A 32 -2.03 -16.36 -22.16
CA LYS A 32 -3.01 -16.81 -23.16
C LYS A 32 -4.41 -16.31 -22.83
N TRP A 33 -4.78 -16.33 -21.56
CA TRP A 33 -6.08 -15.87 -21.12
C TRP A 33 -6.26 -14.35 -21.27
N GLN A 34 -5.25 -13.56 -20.97
CA GLN A 34 -5.28 -12.09 -21.12
C GLN A 34 -5.54 -11.65 -22.57
N LYS A 35 -5.04 -12.43 -23.55
CA LYS A 35 -5.32 -12.24 -24.98
C LYS A 35 -6.65 -12.88 -25.43
N SER A 36 -7.42 -13.46 -24.53
CA SER A 36 -8.65 -14.17 -24.86
C SER A 36 -9.83 -13.22 -25.13
N VAL A 37 -10.81 -13.72 -25.85
CA VAL A 37 -12.08 -13.03 -26.09
C VAL A 37 -12.78 -12.70 -24.77
N LYS A 38 -12.72 -13.58 -23.75
CA LYS A 38 -13.35 -13.36 -22.43
C LYS A 38 -12.78 -12.13 -21.72
N CYS A 39 -11.46 -11.97 -21.75
CA CYS A 39 -10.81 -10.80 -21.16
C CYS A 39 -11.24 -9.51 -21.87
N ARG A 40 -11.25 -9.49 -23.20
CA ARG A 40 -11.70 -8.34 -24.00
C ARG A 40 -13.15 -7.99 -23.72
N VAL A 41 -14.05 -8.96 -23.71
CA VAL A 41 -15.47 -8.73 -23.40
C VAL A 41 -15.65 -8.13 -21.99
N ALA A 42 -14.89 -8.61 -21.00
CA ALA A 42 -14.96 -8.04 -19.65
C ALA A 42 -14.49 -6.58 -19.60
N LEU A 43 -13.41 -6.24 -20.30
CA LEU A 43 -12.92 -4.86 -20.43
C LEU A 43 -13.89 -3.94 -21.18
N GLU A 44 -14.52 -4.43 -22.24
CA GLU A 44 -15.54 -3.69 -22.99
C GLU A 44 -16.78 -3.43 -22.16
N ALA A 45 -17.23 -4.43 -21.38
CA ALA A 45 -18.36 -4.26 -20.46
C ALA A 45 -18.05 -3.22 -19.38
N LEU A 46 -16.84 -3.24 -18.84
CA LEU A 46 -16.39 -2.24 -17.85
C LEU A 46 -16.35 -0.84 -18.49
N ALA A 47 -15.76 -0.69 -19.67
CA ALA A 47 -15.70 0.59 -20.37
C ALA A 47 -17.09 1.15 -20.69
N SER A 48 -17.99 0.30 -21.19
CA SER A 48 -19.38 0.69 -21.49
C SER A 48 -20.15 1.13 -20.25
N SER A 49 -19.88 0.55 -19.09
CA SER A 49 -20.48 0.97 -17.81
C SER A 49 -20.11 2.40 -17.39
N LEU A 50 -19.01 2.94 -17.91
CA LEU A 50 -18.59 4.32 -17.66
C LEU A 50 -19.31 5.34 -18.57
N GLU A 51 -19.75 4.90 -19.75
CA GLU A 51 -20.43 5.74 -20.75
C GLU A 51 -21.93 5.90 -20.46
N GLU A 52 -22.53 4.97 -19.71
CA GLU A 52 -23.92 5.13 -19.30
C GLU A 52 -24.04 6.29 -18.30
N PRO A 53 -24.85 7.34 -18.62
CA PRO A 53 -25.14 8.35 -17.65
C PRO A 53 -25.81 7.67 -16.46
N THR A 54 -25.18 7.72 -15.30
CA THR A 54 -25.77 7.24 -14.06
C THR A 54 -27.13 7.88 -13.91
N ARG A 55 -28.22 7.19 -14.31
CA ARG A 55 -29.58 7.55 -13.95
C ARG A 55 -29.62 7.48 -12.43
N LYS A 56 -29.25 8.60 -11.80
CA LYS A 56 -29.46 8.82 -10.38
C LYS A 56 -30.96 8.70 -10.17
N ARG A 57 -31.43 7.51 -9.80
CA ARG A 57 -32.71 7.35 -9.19
C ARG A 57 -32.67 8.26 -7.97
N LYS A 58 -33.34 9.43 -8.07
CA LYS A 58 -33.53 10.32 -6.92
C LYS A 58 -34.34 9.52 -5.90
N THR A 59 -33.68 8.77 -5.05
CA THR A 59 -34.28 8.19 -3.86
C THR A 59 -34.68 9.37 -3.00
N LYS A 60 -35.98 9.67 -2.93
CA LYS A 60 -36.49 10.58 -1.92
C LYS A 60 -36.17 9.95 -0.57
N LEU A 61 -35.18 10.53 0.13
CA LEU A 61 -34.91 10.18 1.50
C LEU A 61 -36.20 10.34 2.32
N THR A 62 -36.55 9.33 3.08
CA THR A 62 -37.67 9.41 4.03
C THR A 62 -37.34 10.45 5.09
N LYS A 63 -38.37 11.07 5.70
CA LYS A 63 -38.21 12.12 6.75
C LYS A 63 -37.30 11.68 7.91
N THR A 64 -37.18 10.37 8.15
CA THR A 64 -36.28 9.77 9.16
C THR A 64 -34.85 9.62 8.70
N GLN A 65 -34.55 9.81 7.41
CA GLN A 65 -33.19 9.75 6.83
C GLN A 65 -32.59 11.15 6.56
N VAL A 66 -33.41 12.21 6.81
CA VAL A 66 -32.98 13.59 6.69
C VAL A 66 -32.79 14.12 8.09
N PHE A 67 -31.54 14.55 8.41
CA PHE A 67 -31.12 15.16 9.66
C PHE A 67 -31.91 14.73 10.93
N PRO A 68 -31.27 14.30 12.01
CA PRO A 68 -29.84 14.44 12.36
C PRO A 68 -28.97 13.22 12.04
N PHE A 69 -29.50 12.26 11.30
CA PHE A 69 -28.90 10.95 11.03
C PHE A 69 -28.05 10.87 9.77
N VAL A 70 -27.87 11.97 9.04
CA VAL A 70 -26.90 12.02 7.96
C VAL A 70 -25.53 11.89 8.59
N GLY A 71 -24.97 10.70 8.41
CA GLY A 71 -23.73 10.27 9.06
C GLY A 71 -22.61 11.29 8.85
N ASN A 72 -22.13 11.70 9.80
CA ASN A 72 -21.38 12.71 10.26
C ASN A 72 -19.89 12.75 10.16
N SER A 73 -19.31 12.41 8.98
CA SER A 73 -17.97 12.88 8.66
C SER A 73 -17.87 14.42 8.71
N THR A 74 -18.88 15.12 8.22
CA THR A 74 -18.96 16.58 8.21
C THR A 74 -19.09 17.17 9.63
N VAL A 75 -19.96 16.60 10.48
CA VAL A 75 -20.14 17.12 11.86
C VAL A 75 -18.94 16.80 12.74
N LYS A 76 -18.30 15.65 12.62
CA LYS A 76 -17.05 15.36 13.31
C LYS A 76 -15.91 16.30 12.90
N ARG A 77 -15.84 16.71 11.64
CA ARG A 77 -14.87 17.71 11.13
C ARG A 77 -15.18 19.11 11.67
N ILE A 78 -16.44 19.52 11.78
CA ILE A 78 -16.83 20.79 12.37
C ILE A 78 -16.50 20.85 13.86
N VAL A 79 -16.78 19.77 14.59
CA VAL A 79 -16.46 19.68 16.04
C VAL A 79 -14.95 19.62 16.30
N SER A 80 -14.16 19.09 15.37
CA SER A 80 -12.70 19.07 15.48
C SER A 80 -12.01 20.38 15.07
N GLY A 81 -12.74 21.41 14.67
CA GLY A 81 -12.19 22.73 14.29
C GLY A 81 -11.40 22.73 12.98
N LYS A 82 -11.43 21.64 12.20
CA LYS A 82 -10.82 21.58 10.87
C LYS A 82 -11.79 22.17 9.85
N THR A 83 -11.45 23.30 9.26
CA THR A 83 -12.14 23.84 8.09
C THR A 83 -12.09 22.83 6.94
N VAL A 84 -13.25 22.35 6.51
CA VAL A 84 -13.36 21.46 5.36
C VAL A 84 -13.13 22.30 4.11
N SER A 85 -11.98 22.20 3.48
CA SER A 85 -11.84 22.66 2.10
C SER A 85 -12.75 21.79 1.21
N LYS A 86 -13.36 22.39 0.19
CA LYS A 86 -14.34 21.75 -0.70
C LYS A 86 -13.79 20.55 -1.50
N GLU A 87 -12.49 20.24 -1.35
CA GLU A 87 -11.71 19.28 -2.13
C GLU A 87 -10.90 18.33 -1.26
N SER A 88 -11.42 17.91 -0.09
CA SER A 88 -10.65 16.91 0.70
C SER A 88 -10.75 15.55 0.02
N TYR A 89 -9.60 14.98 -0.36
CA TYR A 89 -9.48 13.62 -0.88
C TYR A 89 -10.11 12.62 0.10
N ASP A 90 -11.05 11.80 -0.41
CA ASP A 90 -11.63 10.67 0.35
C ASP A 90 -11.10 9.35 -0.22
N PRO A 91 -10.41 8.53 0.59
CA PRO A 91 -9.84 7.26 0.13
C PRO A 91 -10.90 6.23 -0.28
N LEU A 92 -12.15 6.39 0.17
CA LEU A 92 -13.24 5.45 -0.09
C LEU A 92 -14.25 5.94 -1.14
N ASP A 93 -14.08 7.14 -1.69
CA ASP A 93 -14.87 7.61 -2.81
C ASP A 93 -14.50 6.87 -4.10
N LYS A 94 -15.45 6.78 -5.02
CA LYS A 94 -15.21 6.23 -6.35
C LYS A 94 -14.21 7.10 -7.12
N VAL A 95 -13.42 6.47 -7.98
CA VAL A 95 -12.52 7.18 -8.89
C VAL A 95 -13.31 7.97 -9.94
N ALA A 96 -12.74 9.10 -10.37
CA ALA A 96 -13.29 9.88 -11.48
C ALA A 96 -13.27 9.05 -12.78
N PRO A 97 -14.38 9.03 -13.54
CA PRO A 97 -14.49 8.21 -14.75
C PRO A 97 -13.37 8.44 -15.77
N GLU A 98 -12.94 9.70 -15.92
CA GLU A 98 -11.86 10.08 -16.85
C GLU A 98 -10.50 9.48 -16.47
N LYS A 99 -10.18 9.35 -15.18
CA LYS A 99 -8.95 8.67 -14.73
C LYS A 99 -9.04 7.16 -15.01
N LEU A 100 -10.21 6.57 -14.75
CA LEU A 100 -10.42 5.15 -15.03
C LEU A 100 -10.36 4.87 -16.54
N LYS A 101 -10.92 5.77 -17.37
CA LYS A 101 -10.86 5.64 -18.83
C LYS A 101 -9.42 5.59 -19.32
N LYS A 102 -8.51 6.46 -18.83
CA LYS A 102 -7.10 6.48 -19.23
C LYS A 102 -6.43 5.12 -19.03
N VAL A 103 -6.58 4.51 -17.86
CA VAL A 103 -5.97 3.19 -17.59
C VAL A 103 -6.59 2.08 -18.43
N LEU A 104 -7.90 2.13 -18.70
CA LEU A 104 -8.55 1.16 -19.60
C LEU A 104 -8.09 1.28 -21.05
N ASP A 105 -7.91 2.51 -21.55
CA ASP A 105 -7.39 2.77 -22.88
C ASP A 105 -5.92 2.28 -22.99
N PHE A 106 -5.10 2.52 -21.96
CA PHE A 106 -3.75 1.96 -21.88
C PHE A 106 -3.75 0.43 -21.89
N ILE A 107 -4.58 -0.22 -21.07
CA ILE A 107 -4.67 -1.69 -21.03
C ILE A 107 -5.00 -2.25 -22.42
N LYS A 108 -5.97 -1.64 -23.13
CA LYS A 108 -6.35 -2.10 -24.47
C LYS A 108 -5.19 -1.97 -25.45
N SER A 109 -4.48 -0.84 -25.46
CA SER A 109 -3.33 -0.59 -26.31
C SER A 109 -2.16 -1.55 -26.05
N ASP A 110 -1.77 -1.70 -24.76
CA ASP A 110 -0.63 -2.52 -24.35
C ASP A 110 -0.88 -4.03 -24.55
N LEU A 111 -2.14 -4.48 -24.45
CA LEU A 111 -2.47 -5.89 -24.73
C LEU A 111 -2.27 -6.28 -26.21
N GLU A 112 -2.29 -5.31 -27.11
CA GLU A 112 -2.04 -5.52 -28.53
C GLU A 112 -0.53 -5.50 -28.86
N ASP A 113 0.30 -4.94 -27.97
CA ASP A 113 1.74 -4.87 -28.12
C ASP A 113 2.41 -6.20 -27.71
N ALA A 114 3.31 -6.70 -28.54
CA ALA A 114 4.07 -7.92 -28.28
C ALA A 114 5.20 -7.69 -27.26
N GLU A 115 5.66 -6.44 -27.08
CA GLU A 115 6.78 -6.04 -26.23
C GLU A 115 6.31 -5.33 -24.94
N SER A 116 5.17 -5.72 -24.40
CA SER A 116 4.60 -5.07 -23.21
C SER A 116 5.58 -4.99 -22.03
N GLY A 117 5.60 -3.84 -21.34
CA GLY A 117 6.47 -3.56 -20.21
C GLY A 117 6.30 -4.50 -18.99
N TYR A 118 7.08 -4.26 -17.93
CA TYR A 118 7.00 -5.03 -16.68
C TYR A 118 6.44 -4.16 -15.55
N GLY A 119 5.86 -4.84 -14.54
CA GLY A 119 5.33 -4.18 -13.35
C GLY A 119 4.18 -3.23 -13.67
N ASP A 120 4.18 -2.06 -13.05
CA ASP A 120 3.15 -1.01 -13.20
C ASP A 120 3.15 -0.32 -14.58
N ARG A 121 4.06 -0.70 -15.48
CA ARG A 121 4.11 -0.27 -16.89
C ARG A 121 3.51 -1.29 -17.85
N SER A 122 2.82 -2.33 -17.35
CA SER A 122 2.21 -3.36 -18.20
C SER A 122 0.70 -3.45 -17.99
N ALA A 123 -0.05 -3.72 -19.06
CA ALA A 123 -1.49 -4.00 -18.97
C ALA A 123 -1.80 -5.11 -17.96
N ARG A 124 -0.93 -6.11 -17.89
CA ARG A 124 -1.08 -7.26 -16.98
C ARG A 124 -1.19 -6.86 -15.52
N PHE A 125 -0.39 -5.90 -15.09
CA PHE A 125 -0.44 -5.35 -13.73
C PHE A 125 -1.84 -4.80 -13.43
N TYR A 126 -2.38 -3.97 -14.33
CA TYR A 126 -3.67 -3.34 -14.14
C TYR A 126 -4.85 -4.30 -14.29
N LEU A 127 -4.75 -5.32 -15.15
CA LEU A 127 -5.80 -6.34 -15.29
C LEU A 127 -6.10 -7.05 -13.97
N THR A 128 -5.10 -7.31 -13.15
CA THR A 128 -5.26 -7.88 -11.80
C THR A 128 -6.17 -7.02 -10.93
N LEU A 129 -6.10 -5.70 -11.09
CA LEU A 129 -6.88 -4.74 -10.32
C LEU A 129 -8.28 -4.49 -10.92
N VAL A 130 -8.38 -4.31 -12.24
CA VAL A 130 -9.62 -3.82 -12.86
C VAL A 130 -10.62 -4.91 -13.19
N LEU A 131 -10.18 -6.16 -13.40
CA LEU A 131 -11.10 -7.22 -13.77
C LEU A 131 -12.03 -7.62 -12.62
N PRO A 132 -13.33 -7.69 -12.87
CA PRO A 132 -14.26 -8.18 -11.87
C PRO A 132 -14.03 -9.66 -11.59
N ARG A 133 -14.33 -10.09 -10.38
CA ARG A 133 -14.03 -11.45 -9.89
C ARG A 133 -14.63 -12.55 -10.75
N GLU A 134 -15.80 -12.32 -11.31
CA GLU A 134 -16.50 -13.25 -12.19
C GLU A 134 -15.75 -13.53 -13.51
N ALA A 135 -14.88 -12.59 -13.89
CA ALA A 135 -14.03 -12.71 -15.08
C ALA A 135 -12.65 -13.32 -14.79
N TRP A 136 -12.32 -13.61 -13.53
CA TRP A 136 -11.01 -14.17 -13.19
C TRP A 136 -10.84 -15.58 -13.78
N PRO A 137 -9.69 -15.88 -14.41
CA PRO A 137 -9.39 -17.22 -14.94
C PRO A 137 -9.15 -18.26 -13.83
N THR A 138 -8.64 -17.83 -12.68
CA THR A 138 -8.37 -18.65 -11.51
C THR A 138 -8.82 -17.92 -10.24
N LYS A 139 -9.04 -18.65 -9.14
CA LYS A 139 -9.52 -18.08 -7.88
C LYS A 139 -8.59 -17.00 -7.29
N ASN A 140 -7.30 -17.09 -7.57
CA ASN A 140 -6.27 -16.20 -7.04
C ASN A 140 -5.77 -15.15 -8.06
N TYR A 141 -6.38 -15.04 -9.24
CA TYR A 141 -5.93 -14.12 -10.29
C TYR A 141 -5.87 -12.66 -9.81
N GLY A 142 -6.86 -12.20 -9.08
CA GLY A 142 -6.93 -10.83 -8.57
C GLY A 142 -6.21 -10.61 -7.24
N TRP A 143 -5.43 -11.57 -6.74
CA TRP A 143 -4.62 -11.37 -5.54
C TRP A 143 -3.51 -10.36 -5.84
N LEU A 144 -3.29 -9.41 -4.93
CA LEU A 144 -2.25 -8.42 -5.12
C LEU A 144 -0.89 -9.00 -4.78
N HIS A 145 0.05 -8.82 -5.73
CA HIS A 145 1.44 -9.24 -5.61
C HIS A 145 2.33 -8.13 -5.03
N ASP A 146 3.58 -8.45 -4.75
CA ASP A 146 4.59 -7.51 -4.26
C ASP A 146 4.68 -6.24 -5.11
N SER A 147 4.60 -6.37 -6.44
CA SER A 147 4.64 -5.23 -7.38
C SER A 147 3.48 -4.26 -7.18
N HIS A 148 2.25 -4.77 -6.94
CA HIS A 148 1.08 -3.93 -6.67
C HIS A 148 1.23 -3.17 -5.34
N MET A 149 1.73 -3.87 -4.30
CA MET A 149 1.97 -3.27 -3.00
C MET A 149 3.07 -2.21 -3.07
N ALA A 150 4.17 -2.49 -3.79
CA ALA A 150 5.26 -1.55 -4.01
C ALA A 150 4.79 -0.29 -4.77
N ALA A 151 4.03 -0.44 -5.86
CA ALA A 151 3.50 0.69 -6.62
C ALA A 151 2.56 1.57 -5.78
N ALA A 152 1.67 0.96 -5.00
CA ALA A 152 0.79 1.69 -4.10
C ALA A 152 1.56 2.43 -2.99
N MET A 153 2.56 1.79 -2.39
CA MET A 153 3.40 2.43 -1.36
C MET A 153 4.22 3.59 -1.96
N ARG A 154 4.70 3.48 -3.21
CA ARG A 154 5.36 4.56 -3.94
C ARG A 154 4.40 5.73 -4.19
N MET A 155 3.17 5.45 -4.60
CA MET A 155 2.13 6.48 -4.75
C MET A 155 1.88 7.22 -3.42
N PHE A 156 1.72 6.51 -2.31
CA PHE A 156 1.56 7.14 -1.00
C PHE A 156 2.78 7.95 -0.59
N HIS A 157 3.99 7.44 -0.85
CA HIS A 157 5.22 8.18 -0.61
C HIS A 157 5.24 9.48 -1.43
N ARG A 158 4.99 9.45 -2.74
CA ARG A 158 4.94 10.64 -3.61
C ARG A 158 3.92 11.67 -3.09
N ARG A 159 2.72 11.23 -2.73
CA ARG A 159 1.70 12.10 -2.10
C ARG A 159 2.19 12.74 -0.80
N SER A 160 2.98 12.03 0.01
CA SER A 160 3.53 12.56 1.27
C SER A 160 4.59 13.65 1.07
N MET A 161 5.23 13.65 -0.10
CA MET A 161 6.29 14.61 -0.46
C MET A 161 5.74 15.86 -1.16
N GLN A 162 4.46 15.90 -1.52
CA GLN A 162 3.82 17.07 -2.11
C GLN A 162 3.73 18.22 -1.10
N SER A 163 3.85 19.45 -1.59
CA SER A 163 3.69 20.67 -0.77
C SER A 163 2.31 20.75 -0.08
N GLN A 164 1.27 20.24 -0.74
CA GLN A 164 -0.08 20.10 -0.23
C GLN A 164 -0.44 18.62 -0.07
N SER A 165 0.35 17.93 0.74
CA SER A 165 0.10 16.51 1.03
C SER A 165 -1.31 16.31 1.62
N PRO A 166 -2.08 15.33 1.15
CA PRO A 166 -3.39 15.02 1.69
C PRO A 166 -3.32 14.39 3.11
N PHE A 167 -2.15 13.93 3.52
CA PHE A 167 -1.98 13.21 4.79
C PHE A 167 -2.05 14.13 5.99
N CYS A 168 -2.52 13.60 7.11
CA CYS A 168 -2.82 14.37 8.32
C CYS A 168 -1.58 14.87 9.07
N SER A 169 -0.41 14.35 8.77
CA SER A 169 0.86 14.73 9.42
C SER A 169 2.02 14.68 8.43
N PRO A 170 2.94 15.67 8.46
CA PRO A 170 4.19 15.60 7.71
C PRO A 170 5.24 14.68 8.36
N ARG A 171 4.97 14.16 9.57
CA ARG A 171 5.86 13.32 10.36
C ARG A 171 5.59 11.83 10.16
N ILE A 172 5.25 11.44 8.93
CA ILE A 172 5.02 10.05 8.52
C ILE A 172 6.00 9.67 7.40
N ALA A 173 6.31 8.37 7.31
CA ALA A 173 7.02 7.80 6.18
C ALA A 173 6.37 6.48 5.75
N PHE A 174 6.38 6.27 4.44
CA PHE A 174 5.94 5.01 3.83
C PHE A 174 7.19 4.20 3.47
N LEU A 175 7.22 2.93 3.87
CA LEU A 175 8.34 2.05 3.56
C LEU A 175 8.02 1.25 2.30
N ASP A 176 9.01 1.16 1.41
CA ASP A 176 8.93 0.34 0.22
C ASP A 176 8.73 -1.15 0.55
N ARG A 177 7.95 -1.85 -0.28
CA ARG A 177 7.70 -3.28 -0.10
C ARG A 177 8.98 -4.12 -0.17
N TRP A 178 9.90 -3.78 -1.07
CA TRP A 178 11.14 -4.52 -1.24
C TRP A 178 12.10 -4.31 -0.07
N PHE A 179 12.14 -3.09 0.49
CA PHE A 179 12.84 -2.81 1.74
C PHE A 179 12.29 -3.66 2.89
N VAL A 180 10.95 -3.73 3.03
CA VAL A 180 10.30 -4.55 4.06
C VAL A 180 10.65 -6.02 3.90
N ASN A 181 10.69 -6.53 2.67
CA ASN A 181 11.07 -7.91 2.39
C ASN A 181 12.52 -8.19 2.81
N SER A 182 13.44 -7.30 2.45
CA SER A 182 14.85 -7.40 2.86
C SER A 182 14.99 -7.35 4.39
N TRP A 183 14.25 -6.46 5.06
CA TRP A 183 14.20 -6.37 6.52
C TRP A 183 13.81 -7.71 7.17
N VAL A 184 12.75 -8.35 6.68
CA VAL A 184 12.30 -9.65 7.20
C VAL A 184 13.33 -10.75 6.94
N ASN A 185 13.92 -10.78 5.74
CA ASN A 185 14.92 -11.78 5.36
C ASN A 185 16.21 -11.68 6.20
N ASP A 186 16.62 -10.46 6.54
CA ASP A 186 17.84 -10.23 7.35
C ASP A 186 17.64 -10.54 8.84
N TYR A 187 16.42 -10.77 9.29
CA TYR A 187 16.13 -11.04 10.70
C TYR A 187 16.85 -12.28 11.23
N LYS A 188 16.97 -13.33 10.43
CA LYS A 188 17.71 -14.55 10.83
C LYS A 188 19.18 -14.22 11.09
N LYS A 189 19.84 -13.52 10.17
CA LYS A 189 21.25 -13.11 10.30
C LYS A 189 21.43 -12.18 11.49
N PHE A 190 20.50 -11.22 11.69
CA PHE A 190 20.51 -10.37 12.86
C PHE A 190 20.47 -11.16 14.18
N GLY A 191 19.63 -12.22 14.24
CA GLY A 191 19.56 -13.10 15.41
C GLY A 191 20.88 -13.83 15.73
N GLU A 192 21.72 -14.10 14.72
CA GLU A 192 23.01 -14.77 14.86
C GLU A 192 24.16 -13.79 15.18
N THR A 193 24.17 -12.62 14.56
CA THR A 193 25.31 -11.67 14.59
C THR A 193 25.04 -10.39 15.39
N ASN A 194 23.78 -10.07 15.65
CA ASN A 194 23.32 -8.78 16.16
C ASN A 194 23.76 -7.57 15.30
N GLU A 195 24.10 -7.81 14.03
CA GLU A 195 24.51 -6.79 13.08
C GLU A 195 23.35 -6.38 12.19
N LEU A 196 23.25 -5.08 11.91
CA LEU A 196 22.28 -4.50 10.99
C LEU A 196 22.99 -4.05 9.71
N PRO A 197 22.52 -4.44 8.53
CA PRO A 197 23.01 -3.93 7.26
C PRO A 197 23.00 -2.41 7.19
N GLU A 198 23.91 -1.84 6.40
CA GLU A 198 24.07 -0.38 6.28
C GLU A 198 22.82 0.31 5.73
N TYR A 199 22.13 -0.32 4.80
CA TYR A 199 20.92 0.25 4.20
C TYR A 199 19.78 0.53 5.22
N PHE A 200 19.79 -0.12 6.40
CA PHE A 200 18.87 0.24 7.49
C PHE A 200 19.21 1.61 8.07
N SER A 201 20.49 1.93 8.18
CA SER A 201 20.94 3.27 8.61
C SER A 201 20.59 4.34 7.58
N MET A 202 20.67 4.01 6.28
CA MET A 202 20.21 4.90 5.20
C MET A 202 18.69 5.14 5.28
N ALA A 203 17.90 4.09 5.50
CA ALA A 203 16.44 4.23 5.69
C ALA A 203 16.09 5.09 6.91
N PHE A 204 16.81 4.91 8.03
CA PHE A 204 16.66 5.76 9.22
C PHE A 204 16.90 7.24 8.92
N ASN A 205 17.90 7.55 8.08
CA ASN A 205 18.23 8.91 7.68
C ASN A 205 17.30 9.48 6.59
N GLY A 206 16.42 8.66 6.01
CA GLY A 206 15.59 9.03 4.87
C GLY A 206 16.34 9.10 3.54
N GLU A 207 17.42 8.34 3.40
CA GLU A 207 18.33 8.33 2.24
C GLU A 207 18.22 7.03 1.41
N TYR A 208 17.43 6.05 1.87
CA TYR A 208 17.35 4.74 1.24
C TYR A 208 16.35 4.70 0.09
N LEU A 209 16.77 4.07 -1.04
CA LEU A 209 16.12 3.98 -2.34
C LEU A 209 15.77 5.35 -2.96
N ALA A 210 16.23 5.59 -4.18
CA ALA A 210 16.03 6.85 -4.87
C ALA A 210 14.55 7.30 -4.92
N GLU A 211 13.64 6.33 -5.07
CA GLU A 211 12.19 6.58 -5.15
C GLU A 211 11.51 6.84 -3.79
N PHE A 212 12.17 6.55 -2.65
CA PHE A 212 11.63 6.70 -1.29
C PHE A 212 12.46 7.65 -0.42
N VAL A 213 13.35 8.42 -1.01
CA VAL A 213 14.14 9.42 -0.29
C VAL A 213 13.24 10.50 0.28
N THR A 214 13.32 10.71 1.60
CA THR A 214 12.57 11.75 2.30
C THR A 214 13.45 12.87 2.83
N GLY A 215 14.75 12.60 3.07
CA GLY A 215 15.64 13.47 3.82
C GLY A 215 15.23 13.68 5.28
N LYS A 216 14.30 12.86 5.79
CA LYS A 216 13.73 12.97 7.15
C LYS A 216 14.20 11.81 8.02
N LYS A 217 14.75 12.13 9.19
CA LYS A 217 15.23 11.13 10.16
C LYS A 217 14.11 10.60 11.03
N TRP A 218 14.11 9.30 11.25
CA TRP A 218 13.17 8.66 12.17
C TRP A 218 13.38 9.19 13.60
N LEU A 219 12.32 9.30 14.39
CA LEU A 219 12.21 9.91 15.70
C LEU A 219 12.42 11.43 15.72
N THR A 220 13.26 12.00 14.86
CA THR A 220 13.48 13.44 14.79
C THR A 220 12.41 14.12 13.94
N ASP A 221 12.21 13.64 12.72
CA ASP A 221 11.30 14.24 11.72
C ASP A 221 10.10 13.34 11.41
N VAL A 222 10.22 12.04 11.72
CA VAL A 222 9.21 11.02 11.46
C VAL A 222 8.84 10.31 12.76
N ASP A 223 7.54 10.29 13.09
CA ASP A 223 7.01 9.59 14.25
C ASP A 223 6.33 8.27 13.90
N SER A 224 5.86 8.15 12.66
CA SER A 224 5.07 6.99 12.21
C SER A 224 5.59 6.43 10.90
N LEU A 225 5.77 5.10 10.86
CA LEU A 225 6.08 4.37 9.65
C LEU A 225 4.86 3.54 9.23
N PHE A 226 4.54 3.57 7.94
CA PHE A 226 3.50 2.75 7.33
C PHE A 226 4.11 1.76 6.34
N LEU A 227 3.71 0.50 6.42
CA LEU A 227 4.21 -0.54 5.54
C LEU A 227 3.21 -1.68 5.33
N CYS A 228 3.37 -2.36 4.20
CA CYS A 228 2.68 -3.62 3.91
C CYS A 228 3.57 -4.79 4.34
N HIS A 229 3.01 -5.71 5.11
CA HIS A 229 3.73 -6.91 5.54
C HIS A 229 3.06 -8.16 5.02
N HIS A 230 3.84 -8.99 4.33
CA HIS A 230 3.37 -10.29 3.83
C HIS A 230 3.66 -11.34 4.88
N VAL A 231 2.61 -11.96 5.40
CA VAL A 231 2.69 -12.93 6.48
C VAL A 231 2.24 -14.31 6.01
N ASN A 232 2.81 -15.35 6.61
CA ASN A 232 2.48 -16.75 6.33
C ASN A 232 2.66 -17.17 4.84
N GLY A 233 3.26 -16.33 4.00
CA GLY A 233 3.49 -16.61 2.59
C GLY A 233 2.29 -16.37 1.65
N ASP A 234 1.11 -15.98 2.18
CA ASP A 234 -0.12 -15.87 1.40
C ASP A 234 -1.10 -14.78 1.88
N HIS A 235 -0.71 -13.98 2.88
CA HIS A 235 -1.61 -12.99 3.46
C HIS A 235 -0.95 -11.63 3.68
N TRP A 236 -1.69 -10.54 3.40
CA TRP A 236 -1.24 -9.17 3.60
C TRP A 236 -1.85 -8.55 4.85
N VAL A 237 -1.02 -7.84 5.61
CA VAL A 237 -1.44 -7.02 6.74
C VAL A 237 -0.80 -5.65 6.69
N ALA A 238 -1.50 -4.62 7.20
CA ALA A 238 -0.95 -3.29 7.35
C ALA A 238 -0.26 -3.15 8.70
N LEU A 239 0.95 -2.62 8.70
CA LEU A 239 1.63 -2.20 9.90
C LEU A 239 1.73 -0.67 9.95
N HIS A 240 1.34 -0.12 11.09
CA HIS A 240 1.63 1.26 11.50
C HIS A 240 2.55 1.19 12.72
N ILE A 241 3.76 1.69 12.58
CA ILE A 241 4.76 1.70 13.64
C ILE A 241 4.81 3.10 14.25
N ASP A 242 4.38 3.22 15.50
CA ASP A 242 4.53 4.43 16.30
C ASP A 242 5.89 4.38 17.00
N LEU A 243 6.84 5.14 16.45
CA LEU A 243 8.23 5.16 16.92
C LEU A 243 8.36 5.76 18.31
N GLN A 244 7.52 6.74 18.65
CA GLN A 244 7.54 7.42 19.96
C GLN A 244 6.99 6.51 21.07
N LYS A 245 5.97 5.71 20.75
CA LYS A 245 5.35 4.77 21.72
C LYS A 245 5.99 3.40 21.73
N GLU A 246 6.96 3.13 20.85
CA GLU A 246 7.59 1.82 20.68
C GLU A 246 6.52 0.71 20.44
N LEU A 247 5.52 1.03 19.59
CA LEU A 247 4.34 0.19 19.38
C LEU A 247 4.09 -0.06 17.91
N ILE A 248 3.90 -1.33 17.56
CA ILE A 248 3.52 -1.79 16.23
C ILE A 248 2.02 -2.10 16.23
N HIS A 249 1.26 -1.35 15.47
CA HIS A 249 -0.15 -1.57 15.25
C HIS A 249 -0.33 -2.47 14.04
N VAL A 250 -1.00 -3.61 14.21
CA VAL A 250 -1.29 -4.58 13.14
C VAL A 250 -2.77 -4.53 12.79
N TYR A 251 -3.04 -4.20 11.53
CA TYR A 251 -4.38 -4.17 10.95
C TYR A 251 -4.50 -5.33 9.97
N ASP A 252 -5.35 -6.29 10.33
CA ASP A 252 -5.50 -7.55 9.64
C ASP A 252 -6.96 -7.79 9.29
N SER A 253 -7.24 -7.88 8.01
CA SER A 253 -8.60 -8.00 7.49
C SER A 253 -9.19 -9.41 7.59
N ILE A 254 -8.36 -10.45 7.85
CA ILE A 254 -8.84 -11.84 8.00
C ILE A 254 -8.15 -12.47 9.22
N ARG A 255 -8.57 -12.07 10.40
CA ARG A 255 -7.93 -12.50 11.66
C ARG A 255 -7.85 -14.02 11.87
N THR A 256 -8.76 -14.77 11.27
CA THR A 256 -8.80 -16.22 11.36
C THR A 256 -7.78 -16.92 10.47
N TRP A 257 -7.19 -16.19 9.48
CA TRP A 257 -6.25 -16.77 8.53
C TRP A 257 -4.90 -17.12 9.18
N VAL A 258 -4.37 -16.21 10.00
CA VAL A 258 -3.10 -16.40 10.70
C VAL A 258 -3.35 -16.43 12.21
N PRO A 259 -2.99 -17.51 12.93
CA PRO A 259 -3.11 -17.57 14.39
C PRO A 259 -2.32 -16.45 15.09
N ASP A 260 -2.80 -15.99 16.26
CA ASP A 260 -2.16 -14.87 16.99
C ASP A 260 -0.69 -15.15 17.35
N LYS A 261 -0.32 -16.41 17.67
CA LYS A 261 1.06 -16.82 17.93
C LYS A 261 1.94 -16.65 16.66
N LYS A 262 1.44 -17.11 15.52
CA LYS A 262 2.15 -16.98 14.25
C LYS A 262 2.30 -15.51 13.85
N MET A 263 1.25 -14.70 14.02
CA MET A 263 1.33 -13.26 13.76
C MET A 263 2.37 -12.57 14.67
N GLN A 264 2.51 -13.01 15.91
CA GLN A 264 3.56 -12.50 16.80
C GLN A 264 4.95 -12.83 16.25
N GLU A 265 5.17 -14.05 15.76
CA GLU A 265 6.43 -14.48 15.14
C GLU A 265 6.72 -13.63 13.89
N GLU A 266 5.74 -13.42 13.02
CA GLU A 266 5.85 -12.59 11.82
C GLU A 266 6.21 -11.11 12.13
N CYS A 267 5.82 -10.60 13.30
CA CYS A 267 6.18 -9.24 13.74
C CYS A 267 7.55 -9.16 14.43
N MET A 268 8.21 -10.29 14.75
CA MET A 268 9.50 -10.28 15.45
C MET A 268 10.60 -9.48 14.75
N PRO A 269 10.74 -9.51 13.42
CA PRO A 269 11.72 -8.69 12.72
C PRO A 269 11.63 -7.22 13.11
N PHE A 270 10.42 -6.70 13.20
CA PHE A 270 10.19 -5.29 13.55
C PHE A 270 10.34 -5.03 15.05
N THR A 271 9.79 -5.92 15.90
CA THR A 271 9.86 -5.71 17.36
C THR A 271 11.27 -5.82 17.92
N LYS A 272 12.19 -6.50 17.22
CA LYS A 272 13.58 -6.73 17.65
C LYS A 272 14.60 -5.83 16.96
N MET A 273 14.50 -5.69 15.63
CA MET A 273 15.52 -4.96 14.87
C MET A 273 15.32 -3.44 14.93
N LEU A 274 14.06 -2.93 15.03
CA LEU A 274 13.84 -1.49 15.17
C LEU A 274 14.53 -0.90 16.41
N PRO A 275 14.32 -1.41 17.64
CA PRO A 275 15.01 -0.87 18.80
C PRO A 275 16.52 -0.99 18.68
N ALA A 276 17.06 -2.06 18.06
CA ALA A 276 18.49 -2.18 17.82
C ALA A 276 19.01 -1.06 16.88
N LEU A 277 18.26 -0.80 15.78
CA LEU A 277 18.59 0.29 14.86
C LEU A 277 18.52 1.65 15.55
N LEU A 278 17.44 1.93 16.28
CA LEU A 278 17.29 3.21 17.00
C LEU A 278 18.38 3.41 18.05
N ASN A 279 18.77 2.34 18.76
CA ASN A 279 19.88 2.39 19.71
C ASN A 279 21.23 2.65 19.06
N LYS A 280 21.44 2.17 17.84
CA LYS A 280 22.65 2.43 17.04
C LYS A 280 22.68 3.87 16.51
N MET A 281 21.54 4.38 16.07
CA MET A 281 21.45 5.63 15.28
C MET A 281 21.18 6.89 16.12
N VAL A 282 20.50 6.76 17.26
CA VAL A 282 20.15 7.90 18.12
C VAL A 282 21.25 8.08 19.17
N ASP A 283 21.77 9.32 19.26
CA ASP A 283 22.76 9.66 20.28
C ASP A 283 22.23 9.31 21.69
N PRO A 284 22.99 8.52 22.49
CA PRO A 284 22.60 8.21 23.87
C PRO A 284 22.27 9.42 24.74
N LYS A 285 22.84 10.59 24.44
CA LYS A 285 22.59 11.85 25.17
C LYS A 285 21.20 12.43 24.89
N LEU A 286 20.59 12.06 23.75
CA LEU A 286 19.27 12.55 23.33
C LEU A 286 18.13 11.64 23.77
N ARG A 287 18.41 10.54 24.45
CA ARG A 287 17.41 9.58 24.94
C ARG A 287 17.49 9.39 26.45
N THR A 288 16.36 9.27 27.10
CA THR A 288 16.29 9.05 28.57
C THR A 288 16.63 7.62 28.97
N LYS A 289 16.41 6.66 28.07
CA LYS A 289 16.67 5.22 28.27
C LYS A 289 16.93 4.55 26.91
N PRO A 290 17.62 3.41 26.88
CA PRO A 290 17.73 2.60 25.66
C PRO A 290 16.37 2.10 25.18
N HIS A 291 16.18 2.06 23.85
CA HIS A 291 15.00 1.44 23.27
C HIS A 291 14.99 -0.05 23.58
N LYS A 292 13.86 -0.55 24.03
CA LYS A 292 13.61 -1.97 24.31
C LYS A 292 12.88 -2.60 23.13
N ASN A 293 12.55 -3.90 23.25
CA ASN A 293 11.70 -4.54 22.25
C ASN A 293 10.39 -3.78 22.12
N PHE A 294 10.01 -3.45 20.87
CA PHE A 294 8.73 -2.86 20.60
C PHE A 294 7.62 -3.84 20.96
N THR A 295 6.54 -3.33 21.49
CA THR A 295 5.31 -4.09 21.67
C THR A 295 4.50 -4.12 20.38
N TYR A 296 3.58 -5.06 20.24
CA TYR A 296 2.68 -5.08 19.10
C TYR A 296 1.23 -5.24 19.56
N ARG A 297 0.30 -4.72 18.74
CA ARG A 297 -1.14 -4.82 18.98
C ARG A 297 -1.86 -5.14 17.69
N ARG A 298 -2.49 -6.32 17.62
CA ARG A 298 -3.35 -6.75 16.52
C ARG A 298 -4.80 -6.37 16.83
N TYR A 299 -5.39 -5.49 16.02
CA TYR A 299 -6.72 -4.96 16.29
C TYR A 299 -7.82 -5.97 15.97
N LYS A 300 -8.85 -6.03 16.85
CA LYS A 300 -10.01 -6.93 16.71
C LYS A 300 -11.22 -6.24 16.09
N LYS A 301 -11.39 -4.95 16.33
CA LYS A 301 -12.58 -4.17 15.94
C LYS A 301 -12.24 -3.27 14.76
N ILE A 302 -11.94 -3.89 13.62
CA ILE A 302 -11.72 -3.23 12.33
C ILE A 302 -12.54 -3.97 11.28
N PRO A 303 -12.86 -3.35 10.12
CA PRO A 303 -13.53 -4.06 9.03
C PRO A 303 -12.82 -5.35 8.71
N GLN A 304 -13.57 -6.41 8.52
CA GLN A 304 -13.04 -7.71 8.13
C GLN A 304 -13.45 -8.00 6.69
N ASN A 305 -12.67 -8.83 6.05
CA ASN A 305 -12.82 -9.29 4.70
C ASN A 305 -13.23 -10.76 4.72
N ASP A 306 -14.32 -11.12 4.06
CA ASP A 306 -14.79 -12.50 3.94
C ASP A 306 -14.07 -13.26 2.82
N ASP A 307 -13.40 -12.54 1.91
CA ASP A 307 -12.74 -13.12 0.75
C ASP A 307 -11.21 -12.95 0.77
N PRO A 308 -10.44 -14.04 0.84
CA PRO A 308 -8.98 -14.00 0.95
C PRO A 308 -8.27 -13.16 -0.12
N GLY A 309 -8.83 -13.09 -1.33
CA GLY A 309 -8.24 -12.38 -2.46
C GLY A 309 -8.15 -10.86 -2.32
N ASP A 310 -8.83 -10.28 -1.33
CA ASP A 310 -8.88 -8.83 -1.15
C ASP A 310 -8.03 -8.31 0.01
N CYS A 311 -7.32 -9.18 0.74
CA CYS A 311 -6.49 -8.79 1.88
C CYS A 311 -5.45 -7.72 1.53
N GLY A 312 -4.84 -7.78 0.33
CA GLY A 312 -3.91 -6.78 -0.14
C GLY A 312 -4.55 -5.40 -0.28
N LEU A 313 -5.75 -5.32 -0.87
CA LEU A 313 -6.45 -4.05 -1.00
C LEU A 313 -6.91 -3.49 0.34
N TYR A 314 -7.42 -4.33 1.24
CA TYR A 314 -7.72 -3.91 2.61
C TYR A 314 -6.50 -3.34 3.32
N THR A 315 -5.34 -4.01 3.18
CA THR A 315 -4.07 -3.54 3.72
C THR A 315 -3.74 -2.13 3.24
N LEU A 316 -3.82 -1.87 1.93
CA LEU A 316 -3.57 -0.56 1.36
C LEU A 316 -4.59 0.48 1.85
N LYS A 317 -5.87 0.12 1.95
CA LYS A 317 -6.91 1.04 2.45
C LYS A 317 -6.77 1.34 3.94
N TYR A 318 -6.33 0.39 4.76
CA TYR A 318 -5.99 0.69 6.16
C TYR A 318 -4.86 1.71 6.24
N ILE A 319 -3.76 1.52 5.50
CA ILE A 319 -2.63 2.44 5.48
C ILE A 319 -3.09 3.83 5.04
N GLU A 320 -3.81 3.91 3.93
CA GLU A 320 -4.28 5.18 3.36
C GLU A 320 -5.20 5.94 4.33
N CYS A 321 -6.21 5.28 4.88
CA CYS A 321 -7.12 5.87 5.86
C CYS A 321 -6.38 6.39 7.11
N LEU A 322 -5.47 5.58 7.66
CA LEU A 322 -4.69 5.96 8.84
C LEU A 322 -3.80 7.17 8.56
N ALA A 323 -3.10 7.18 7.44
CA ALA A 323 -2.23 8.28 7.05
C ALA A 323 -3.00 9.59 6.81
N LEU A 324 -4.24 9.50 6.31
CA LEU A 324 -5.16 10.62 6.14
C LEU A 324 -5.84 11.06 7.45
N GLY A 325 -5.71 10.28 8.54
CA GLY A 325 -6.40 10.54 9.80
C GLY A 325 -7.88 10.17 9.77
N TYR A 326 -8.31 9.33 8.81
CA TYR A 326 -9.67 8.80 8.75
C TYR A 326 -9.81 7.53 9.58
N ASN A 327 -11.05 7.24 9.99
CA ASN A 327 -11.43 5.92 10.47
C ASN A 327 -11.82 5.02 9.28
N PHE A 328 -12.15 3.76 9.56
CA PHE A 328 -12.50 2.77 8.54
C PHE A 328 -14.00 2.67 8.27
N VAL A 329 -14.79 3.66 8.68
CA VAL A 329 -16.25 3.66 8.43
C VAL A 329 -16.49 3.74 6.92
N GLY A 330 -17.25 2.78 6.39
CA GLY A 330 -17.51 2.64 4.95
C GLY A 330 -16.64 1.59 4.25
N LEU A 331 -15.50 1.19 4.81
CA LEU A 331 -14.69 0.11 4.25
C LEU A 331 -15.39 -1.23 4.47
N SER A 332 -15.76 -1.91 3.40
CA SER A 332 -16.45 -3.21 3.41
C SER A 332 -16.27 -3.91 2.06
N ASP A 333 -16.56 -5.20 2.00
CA ASP A 333 -16.45 -5.99 0.77
C ASP A 333 -17.30 -5.43 -0.38
N GLN A 334 -18.40 -4.74 -0.07
CA GLN A 334 -19.27 -4.12 -1.08
C GLN A 334 -18.57 -3.03 -1.89
N ILE A 335 -17.63 -2.28 -1.31
CA ILE A 335 -16.92 -1.20 -2.01
C ILE A 335 -15.61 -1.66 -2.64
N ILE A 336 -15.11 -2.85 -2.29
CA ILE A 336 -13.82 -3.34 -2.76
C ILE A 336 -13.69 -3.34 -4.29
N PRO A 337 -14.68 -3.75 -5.09
CA PRO A 337 -14.58 -3.65 -6.54
C PRO A 337 -14.31 -2.21 -7.03
N ALA A 338 -14.99 -1.23 -6.45
CA ALA A 338 -14.76 0.19 -6.79
C ALA A 338 -13.37 0.67 -6.33
N MET A 339 -12.89 0.18 -5.17
CA MET A 339 -11.57 0.53 -4.66
C MET A 339 -10.43 -0.09 -5.48
N ARG A 340 -10.64 -1.27 -6.08
CA ARG A 340 -9.71 -1.86 -7.04
C ARG A 340 -9.54 -0.97 -8.27
N LEU A 341 -10.64 -0.50 -8.84
CA LEU A 341 -10.63 0.42 -9.98
C LEU A 341 -9.95 1.75 -9.63
N LYS A 342 -10.25 2.29 -8.44
CA LYS A 342 -9.61 3.52 -7.94
C LYS A 342 -8.11 3.34 -7.81
N MET A 343 -7.66 2.25 -7.19
CA MET A 343 -6.24 1.97 -7.01
C MET A 343 -5.50 1.84 -8.35
N ALA A 344 -6.09 1.13 -9.32
CA ALA A 344 -5.54 1.00 -10.66
C ALA A 344 -5.36 2.37 -11.34
N ALA A 345 -6.41 3.18 -11.33
CA ALA A 345 -6.40 4.47 -11.99
C ALA A 345 -5.45 5.49 -11.33
N GLU A 346 -5.36 5.47 -9.99
CA GLU A 346 -4.47 6.37 -9.25
C GLU A 346 -3.00 5.96 -9.41
N ILE A 347 -2.68 4.66 -9.36
CA ILE A 347 -1.31 4.20 -9.63
C ILE A 347 -0.92 4.57 -11.06
N TYR A 348 -1.78 4.35 -12.04
CA TYR A 348 -1.50 4.70 -13.43
C TYR A 348 -1.22 6.20 -13.60
N ASP A 349 -2.08 7.05 -13.03
CA ASP A 349 -2.00 8.51 -13.18
C ASP A 349 -0.80 9.10 -12.42
N GLU A 350 -0.44 8.56 -11.25
CA GLU A 350 0.51 9.17 -10.32
C GLU A 350 1.90 8.50 -10.29
N VAL A 351 2.02 7.29 -10.81
CA VAL A 351 3.28 6.52 -10.76
C VAL A 351 3.80 6.18 -12.14
N SER A 352 2.94 5.67 -13.03
CA SER A 352 3.39 5.11 -14.31
C SER A 352 3.54 6.14 -15.42
N MET A 353 2.89 7.31 -15.30
CA MET A 353 2.89 8.35 -16.33
C MET A 353 3.98 9.43 -16.15
N GLU A 354 4.72 9.42 -15.04
CA GLU A 354 5.69 10.47 -14.71
C GLU A 354 7.15 10.16 -15.09
N ASP A 355 7.42 9.09 -15.85
CA ASP A 355 8.78 8.77 -16.31
C ASP A 355 8.98 9.13 -17.78
#